data_aa2a89c7f2392ee58f1e60be693ba2b6
#
_entry.id   aa2a89c7f2392ee58f1e60be693ba2b6
#
_cell.length_a   1.000
_cell.length_b   1.000
_cell.length_c   1.000
_cell.angle_alpha   90.00
_cell.angle_beta   90.00
_cell.angle_gamma   90.00
#
_symmetry.space_group_name_H-M   'P 1'
#
loop_
_entity.id
_entity.type
_entity.pdbx_description
1 polymer ?
#
loop_
_entity_poly.entity_id
_entity_poly.type
_entity_poly.pdbx_seq_one_letter_code
_entity_poly.pdbx_strand_id
1 'polypeptide(L)'
;MTKFFVHQFGIFNIWLLIAASLFNTHIAQSAEKSAYNKEWQPIAKENGIQIYRRNFQDSPLVGFKGETTYDISYERVFTVMADRSIRKSWVVGLAEIKVVQQNHPWKDIVEYLYMKMPWPITDRDLVNHLKVHWNPNQKTISAHITAAKPGMVPVRKDAIRARVIESHWQIQSIDNGTKTKITVYSVNDPGGWIPIWLVNRIGRNWPVQVLTKLEKLAKQKNLTIDPRFYKLTSSTNNDKR
;
A
#
# COMPACT_ATOMS: atom_id res chain seq x y z
N MET A 1 -41.04 49.81 -54.43
CA MET A 1 -39.58 49.95 -54.42
C MET A 1 -39.03 49.08 -53.29
N THR A 2 -38.47 48.00 -53.70
CA THR A 2 -37.88 46.91 -52.90
C THR A 2 -36.41 47.21 -52.59
N LYS A 3 -35.95 47.12 -51.38
CA LYS A 3 -34.50 46.94 -51.10
C LYS A 3 -34.27 46.11 -49.82
N PHE A 4 -33.78 44.97 -50.06
CA PHE A 4 -32.81 44.13 -49.35
C PHE A 4 -32.28 44.60 -48.00
N PHE A 5 -32.54 43.82 -46.96
CA PHE A 5 -31.69 43.67 -45.81
C PHE A 5 -31.55 42.12 -45.49
N VAL A 6 -30.52 41.52 -46.03
CA VAL A 6 -30.16 40.14 -45.70
C VAL A 6 -28.67 40.12 -45.49
N HIS A 7 -28.23 39.38 -44.45
CA HIS A 7 -26.88 38.94 -44.14
C HIS A 7 -25.93 39.89 -43.39
N GLN A 8 -25.99 39.80 -42.06
CA GLN A 8 -24.76 39.88 -41.25
C GLN A 8 -24.84 39.18 -39.87
N PHE A 9 -25.72 38.19 -39.66
CA PHE A 9 -25.83 37.50 -38.38
C PHE A 9 -25.29 36.07 -38.37
N GLY A 10 -24.63 35.58 -39.43
CA GLY A 10 -24.26 34.17 -39.59
C GLY A 10 -22.86 33.77 -39.19
N ILE A 11 -21.89 34.67 -39.06
CA ILE A 11 -20.49 34.33 -38.96
C ILE A 11 -19.94 34.40 -37.49
N PHE A 12 -20.56 35.23 -36.66
CA PHE A 12 -20.06 35.42 -35.28
C PHE A 12 -20.39 34.25 -34.33
N ASN A 13 -21.47 33.50 -34.60
CA ASN A 13 -21.87 32.38 -33.75
C ASN A 13 -21.07 31.06 -33.99
N ILE A 14 -20.48 30.88 -35.16
CA ILE A 14 -19.70 29.67 -35.49
C ILE A 14 -18.34 29.70 -34.81
N TRP A 15 -17.72 30.87 -34.70
CA TRP A 15 -16.42 30.99 -33.99
C TRP A 15 -16.54 30.82 -32.49
N LEU A 16 -17.67 31.19 -31.88
CA LEU A 16 -17.91 30.98 -30.43
C LEU A 16 -18.13 29.52 -30.07
N LEU A 17 -18.76 28.74 -30.95
CA LEU A 17 -18.97 27.29 -30.73
C LEU A 17 -17.70 26.50 -30.95
N ILE A 18 -16.83 26.90 -31.89
CA ILE A 18 -15.54 26.25 -32.11
C ILE A 18 -14.57 26.57 -30.95
N ALA A 19 -14.56 27.78 -30.43
CA ALA A 19 -13.74 28.15 -29.28
C ALA A 19 -14.18 27.42 -28.00
N ALA A 20 -15.51 27.26 -27.78
CA ALA A 20 -16.03 26.51 -26.64
C ALA A 20 -15.73 25.01 -26.72
N SER A 21 -15.74 24.41 -27.92
CA SER A 21 -15.39 22.99 -28.10
C SER A 21 -13.90 22.72 -27.90
N LEU A 22 -13.02 23.63 -28.33
CA LEU A 22 -11.57 23.52 -28.11
C LEU A 22 -11.18 23.73 -26.64
N PHE A 23 -11.90 24.63 -25.94
CA PHE A 23 -11.67 24.86 -24.51
C PHE A 23 -12.09 23.65 -23.64
N ASN A 24 -13.21 22.99 -23.99
CA ASN A 24 -13.70 21.81 -23.30
C ASN A 24 -12.77 20.58 -23.53
N THR A 25 -12.20 20.44 -24.73
CA THR A 25 -11.26 19.34 -25.00
C THR A 25 -9.94 19.52 -24.25
N HIS A 26 -9.44 20.72 -24.10
CA HIS A 26 -8.23 20.99 -23.34
C HIS A 26 -8.43 20.82 -21.82
N ILE A 27 -9.59 21.16 -21.28
CA ILE A 27 -9.91 20.94 -19.87
C ILE A 27 -10.10 19.43 -19.59
N ALA A 28 -10.78 18.69 -20.44
CA ALA A 28 -10.95 17.25 -20.32
C ALA A 28 -9.60 16.53 -20.43
N GLN A 29 -8.77 16.90 -21.38
CA GLN A 29 -7.44 16.30 -21.58
C GLN A 29 -6.46 16.63 -20.45
N SER A 30 -6.54 17.84 -19.85
CA SER A 30 -5.74 18.19 -18.67
C SER A 30 -6.23 17.49 -17.40
N ALA A 31 -7.55 17.30 -17.24
CA ALA A 31 -8.15 16.57 -16.14
C ALA A 31 -7.81 15.06 -16.21
N GLU A 32 -7.84 14.47 -17.40
CA GLU A 32 -7.47 13.07 -17.65
C GLU A 32 -5.97 12.83 -17.44
N LYS A 33 -5.12 13.78 -17.87
CA LYS A 33 -3.69 13.76 -17.60
C LYS A 33 -3.36 13.96 -16.12
N SER A 34 -4.16 14.70 -15.37
CA SER A 34 -4.02 14.92 -13.92
C SER A 34 -4.48 13.72 -13.11
N ALA A 35 -5.38 12.88 -13.64
CA ALA A 35 -5.85 11.67 -12.98
C ALA A 35 -4.81 10.53 -12.99
N TYR A 36 -3.81 10.60 -13.88
CA TYR A 36 -2.76 9.61 -14.02
C TYR A 36 -1.40 10.17 -13.61
N ASN A 37 -1.05 10.04 -12.35
CA ASN A 37 0.29 10.35 -11.86
C ASN A 37 0.98 9.06 -11.38
N LYS A 38 2.13 8.71 -11.98
CA LYS A 38 2.98 7.58 -11.55
C LYS A 38 3.58 7.77 -10.16
N GLU A 39 3.55 8.99 -9.64
CA GLU A 39 4.14 9.34 -8.36
C GLU A 39 3.14 9.25 -7.20
N TRP A 40 3.68 9.09 -5.99
CA TRP A 40 2.92 9.13 -4.76
C TRP A 40 2.47 10.55 -4.44
N GLN A 41 1.16 10.80 -4.47
CA GLN A 41 0.57 12.09 -4.13
C GLN A 41 0.15 12.11 -2.65
N PRO A 42 0.56 13.10 -1.85
CA PRO A 42 0.07 13.27 -0.49
C PRO A 42 -1.42 13.64 -0.51
N ILE A 43 -2.23 12.95 0.31
CA ILE A 43 -3.69 13.16 0.34
C ILE A 43 -4.22 13.53 1.73
N ALA A 44 -3.52 13.14 2.80
CA ALA A 44 -3.94 13.43 4.17
C ALA A 44 -2.77 13.23 5.15
N LYS A 45 -2.92 13.81 6.35
CA LYS A 45 -2.07 13.53 7.51
C LYS A 45 -2.96 13.22 8.70
N GLU A 46 -2.85 12.02 9.27
CA GLU A 46 -3.69 11.54 10.37
C GLU A 46 -2.81 10.85 11.43
N ASN A 47 -2.97 11.20 12.70
CA ASN A 47 -2.18 10.65 13.82
C ASN A 47 -0.65 10.72 13.61
N GLY A 48 -0.15 11.79 12.98
CA GLY A 48 1.27 11.92 12.63
C GLY A 48 1.71 11.12 11.41
N ILE A 49 0.82 10.36 10.79
CA ILE A 49 1.08 9.53 9.60
C ILE A 49 0.69 10.32 8.35
N GLN A 50 1.65 10.55 7.46
CA GLN A 50 1.41 11.12 6.14
C GLN A 50 0.90 10.03 5.21
N ILE A 51 -0.24 10.26 4.58
CA ILE A 51 -0.90 9.31 3.67
C ILE A 51 -0.73 9.80 2.24
N TYR A 52 -0.38 8.87 1.36
CA TYR A 52 -0.24 9.12 -0.07
C TYR A 52 -1.11 8.14 -0.86
N ARG A 53 -1.44 8.55 -2.08
CA ARG A 53 -2.15 7.76 -3.08
C ARG A 53 -1.35 7.71 -4.37
N ARG A 54 -1.45 6.59 -5.09
CA ARG A 54 -0.93 6.43 -6.46
C ARG A 54 -1.97 5.72 -7.31
N ASN A 55 -2.29 6.32 -8.47
CA ASN A 55 -3.13 5.70 -9.48
C ASN A 55 -2.25 4.94 -10.47
N PHE A 56 -2.81 3.92 -11.11
CA PHE A 56 -2.14 3.13 -12.15
C PHE A 56 -2.85 3.33 -13.48
N GLN A 57 -2.06 3.45 -14.57
CA GLN A 57 -2.61 3.53 -15.91
C GLN A 57 -3.30 2.21 -16.24
N ASP A 58 -4.43 2.29 -16.93
CA ASP A 58 -5.19 1.14 -17.41
C ASP A 58 -5.61 0.15 -16.30
N SER A 59 -5.69 0.62 -15.05
CA SER A 59 -6.10 -0.19 -13.91
C SER A 59 -6.98 0.59 -12.94
N PRO A 60 -8.10 0.04 -12.47
CA PRO A 60 -8.90 0.65 -11.41
C PRO A 60 -8.22 0.56 -10.04
N LEU A 61 -7.11 -0.15 -9.93
CA LEU A 61 -6.39 -0.34 -8.68
C LEU A 61 -5.73 0.97 -8.24
N VAL A 62 -5.72 1.19 -6.94
CA VAL A 62 -5.10 2.34 -6.29
C VAL A 62 -4.14 1.85 -5.23
N GLY A 63 -2.92 2.39 -5.24
CA GLY A 63 -1.95 2.19 -4.17
C GLY A 63 -2.12 3.21 -3.07
N PHE A 64 -1.96 2.79 -1.82
CA PHE A 64 -1.89 3.66 -0.67
C PHE A 64 -0.56 3.46 0.07
N LYS A 65 0.03 4.57 0.52
CA LYS A 65 1.29 4.60 1.26
C LYS A 65 1.10 5.39 2.54
N GLY A 66 1.71 4.94 3.64
CA GLY A 66 1.85 5.67 4.89
C GLY A 66 3.31 5.87 5.24
N GLU A 67 3.64 7.06 5.73
CA GLU A 67 4.97 7.41 6.25
C GLU A 67 4.83 8.08 7.61
N THR A 68 5.69 7.67 8.55
CA THR A 68 5.75 8.28 9.88
C THR A 68 7.12 8.07 10.52
N THR A 69 7.36 8.76 11.62
CA THR A 69 8.53 8.58 12.48
C THR A 69 8.05 8.29 13.90
N TYR A 70 8.58 7.23 14.50
CA TYR A 70 8.32 6.88 15.90
C TYR A 70 9.52 7.25 16.76
N ASP A 71 9.27 7.78 17.96
CA ASP A 71 10.27 7.92 19.03
C ASP A 71 10.50 6.56 19.72
N ILE A 72 10.93 5.58 18.91
CA ILE A 72 11.13 4.18 19.28
C ILE A 72 12.28 3.65 18.44
N SER A 73 13.18 2.86 19.04
CA SER A 73 14.27 2.22 18.32
C SER A 73 13.77 1.15 17.33
N TYR A 74 14.48 0.99 16.21
CA TYR A 74 14.01 0.15 15.10
C TYR A 74 14.04 -1.36 15.42
N GLU A 75 14.87 -1.82 16.37
CA GLU A 75 14.84 -3.20 16.86
C GLU A 75 13.50 -3.55 17.54
N ARG A 76 12.88 -2.59 18.23
CA ARG A 76 11.57 -2.78 18.85
C ARG A 76 10.48 -2.88 17.79
N VAL A 77 10.54 -2.02 16.79
CA VAL A 77 9.59 -2.05 15.66
C VAL A 77 9.73 -3.35 14.87
N PHE A 78 10.97 -3.75 14.55
CA PHE A 78 11.25 -5.04 13.93
C PHE A 78 10.67 -6.20 14.71
N THR A 79 10.87 -6.20 16.04
CA THR A 79 10.40 -7.28 16.93
C THR A 79 8.89 -7.50 16.77
N VAL A 80 8.08 -6.42 16.81
CA VAL A 80 6.63 -6.52 16.62
C VAL A 80 6.27 -7.00 15.21
N MET A 81 6.98 -6.51 14.19
CA MET A 81 6.74 -6.92 12.80
C MET A 81 7.10 -8.39 12.54
N ALA A 82 8.18 -8.89 13.17
CA ALA A 82 8.67 -10.25 12.99
C ALA A 82 7.86 -11.30 13.77
N ASP A 83 7.14 -10.88 14.82
CA ASP A 83 6.35 -11.80 15.65
C ASP A 83 5.00 -12.11 15.00
N ARG A 84 4.88 -13.33 14.45
CA ARG A 84 3.65 -13.82 13.85
C ARG A 84 2.54 -14.09 14.86
N SER A 85 2.91 -14.41 16.11
CA SER A 85 1.92 -14.75 17.15
C SER A 85 1.00 -13.56 17.49
N ILE A 86 1.53 -12.35 17.44
CA ILE A 86 0.79 -11.10 17.69
C ILE A 86 0.33 -10.40 16.42
N ARG A 87 0.61 -10.93 15.22
CA ARG A 87 0.29 -10.24 13.96
C ARG A 87 -1.20 -9.92 13.81
N LYS A 88 -2.08 -10.77 14.32
CA LYS A 88 -3.53 -10.53 14.34
C LYS A 88 -3.94 -9.29 15.14
N SER A 89 -3.14 -8.85 16.10
CA SER A 89 -3.47 -7.70 16.94
C SER A 89 -3.24 -6.36 16.23
N TRP A 90 -2.40 -6.31 15.20
CA TRP A 90 -2.09 -5.08 14.48
C TRP A 90 -2.44 -5.10 12.98
N VAL A 91 -2.47 -6.25 12.32
CA VAL A 91 -2.97 -6.36 10.95
C VAL A 91 -4.48 -6.45 10.97
N VAL A 92 -5.13 -5.42 10.44
CA VAL A 92 -6.59 -5.28 10.48
C VAL A 92 -7.27 -6.36 9.63
N GLY A 93 -8.25 -7.02 10.21
CA GLY A 93 -9.01 -8.08 9.55
C GLY A 93 -8.30 -9.44 9.50
N LEU A 94 -7.05 -9.55 9.91
CA LEU A 94 -6.33 -10.83 9.89
C LEU A 94 -6.90 -11.81 10.92
N ALA A 95 -7.52 -12.88 10.44
CA ALA A 95 -8.10 -13.95 11.27
C ALA A 95 -7.20 -15.18 11.37
N GLU A 96 -6.46 -15.50 10.30
CA GLU A 96 -5.56 -16.65 10.27
C GLU A 96 -4.28 -16.30 9.51
N ILE A 97 -3.16 -16.82 10.00
CA ILE A 97 -1.85 -16.77 9.32
C ILE A 97 -1.17 -18.11 9.48
N LYS A 98 -0.65 -18.65 8.38
CA LYS A 98 0.12 -19.91 8.35
C LYS A 98 1.33 -19.76 7.45
N VAL A 99 2.45 -20.33 7.85
CA VAL A 99 3.61 -20.50 6.98
C VAL A 99 3.35 -21.68 6.06
N VAL A 100 3.45 -21.45 4.76
CA VAL A 100 3.26 -22.46 3.70
C VAL A 100 4.63 -23.06 3.30
N GLN A 101 5.61 -22.16 3.15
CA GLN A 101 6.97 -22.54 2.76
C GLN A 101 7.98 -21.58 3.37
N GLN A 102 9.12 -22.10 3.78
CA GLN A 102 10.26 -21.31 4.25
C GLN A 102 11.50 -21.70 3.43
N ASN A 103 11.94 -20.82 2.55
CA ASN A 103 13.22 -20.95 1.86
C ASN A 103 14.36 -20.46 2.78
N HIS A 104 14.02 -19.51 3.65
CA HIS A 104 14.87 -19.05 4.74
C HIS A 104 13.98 -18.73 5.97
N PRO A 105 14.35 -19.10 7.20
CA PRO A 105 13.46 -19.06 8.38
C PRO A 105 12.76 -17.74 8.66
N TRP A 106 13.26 -16.63 8.13
CA TRP A 106 12.71 -15.28 8.39
C TRP A 106 12.99 -14.26 7.28
N LYS A 107 13.76 -14.60 6.21
CA LYS A 107 14.07 -13.70 5.09
C LYS A 107 13.27 -14.01 3.83
N ASP A 108 12.88 -15.28 3.61
CA ASP A 108 12.21 -15.73 2.39
C ASP A 108 11.13 -16.75 2.74
N ILE A 109 9.88 -16.33 2.77
CA ILE A 109 8.79 -17.08 3.35
C ILE A 109 7.54 -16.92 2.48
N VAL A 110 6.81 -18.02 2.29
CA VAL A 110 5.45 -18.00 1.75
C VAL A 110 4.46 -18.17 2.89
N GLU A 111 3.55 -17.22 3.02
CA GLU A 111 2.52 -17.18 4.07
C GLU A 111 1.13 -17.22 3.45
N TYR A 112 0.25 -18.01 4.05
CA TYR A 112 -1.19 -17.97 3.83
C TYR A 112 -1.84 -17.05 4.87
N LEU A 113 -2.72 -16.16 4.42
CA LEU A 113 -3.49 -15.26 5.28
C LEU A 113 -4.98 -15.40 4.98
N TYR A 114 -5.80 -15.40 6.04
CA TYR A 114 -7.24 -15.30 5.93
C TYR A 114 -7.71 -13.99 6.58
N MET A 115 -8.46 -13.20 5.81
CA MET A 115 -8.87 -11.85 6.17
C MET A 115 -10.39 -11.79 6.30
N LYS A 116 -10.87 -11.41 7.47
CA LYS A 116 -12.28 -11.08 7.69
C LYS A 116 -12.60 -9.74 7.09
N MET A 117 -13.67 -9.69 6.32
CA MET A 117 -14.21 -8.49 5.71
C MET A 117 -15.50 -8.06 6.40
N PRO A 118 -15.80 -6.74 6.40
CA PRO A 118 -17.09 -6.28 6.93
C PRO A 118 -18.25 -6.77 6.05
N TRP A 119 -19.33 -7.20 6.70
CA TRP A 119 -20.55 -7.57 5.99
C TRP A 119 -21.05 -6.41 5.09
N PRO A 120 -21.53 -6.62 3.87
CA PRO A 120 -21.84 -7.92 3.21
C PRO A 120 -20.70 -8.48 2.34
N ILE A 121 -19.46 -8.08 2.52
CA ILE A 121 -18.34 -8.47 1.69
C ILE A 121 -17.86 -9.87 2.11
N THR A 122 -17.75 -10.78 1.14
CA THR A 122 -17.11 -12.09 1.35
C THR A 122 -15.69 -11.93 1.88
N ASP A 123 -15.26 -12.80 2.78
CA ASP A 123 -13.88 -12.83 3.30
C ASP A 123 -12.86 -13.05 2.17
N ARG A 124 -11.62 -12.70 2.42
CA ARG A 124 -10.49 -12.88 1.48
C ARG A 124 -9.47 -13.84 2.05
N ASP A 125 -8.87 -14.62 1.18
CA ASP A 125 -7.63 -15.30 1.49
C ASP A 125 -6.51 -14.83 0.55
N LEU A 126 -5.28 -14.92 1.03
CA LEU A 126 -4.08 -14.52 0.28
C LEU A 126 -2.98 -15.56 0.50
N VAL A 127 -2.15 -15.75 -0.52
CA VAL A 127 -0.90 -16.47 -0.42
C VAL A 127 0.21 -15.54 -0.86
N ASN A 128 1.02 -15.11 0.07
CA ASN A 128 2.02 -14.07 -0.14
C ASN A 128 3.43 -14.63 -0.04
N HIS A 129 4.30 -14.14 -0.90
CA HIS A 129 5.73 -14.35 -0.82
C HIS A 129 6.38 -13.12 -0.19
N LEU A 130 6.97 -13.28 0.97
CA LEU A 130 7.66 -12.26 1.75
C LEU A 130 9.17 -12.43 1.61
N LYS A 131 9.87 -11.35 1.22
CA LYS A 131 11.34 -11.27 1.19
C LYS A 131 11.83 -10.12 2.05
N VAL A 132 12.75 -10.38 2.97
CA VAL A 132 13.33 -9.38 3.88
C VAL A 132 14.78 -9.11 3.52
N HIS A 133 15.13 -7.82 3.45
CA HIS A 133 16.47 -7.35 3.14
C HIS A 133 16.97 -6.40 4.24
N TRP A 134 18.27 -6.46 4.50
CA TRP A 134 18.99 -5.53 5.35
C TRP A 134 19.99 -4.72 4.55
N ASN A 135 19.96 -3.39 4.71
CA ASN A 135 20.94 -2.47 4.16
C ASN A 135 21.73 -1.83 5.32
N PRO A 136 22.99 -2.27 5.58
CA PRO A 136 23.78 -1.76 6.68
C PRO A 136 24.16 -0.28 6.51
N ASN A 137 24.41 0.19 5.29
CA ASN A 137 24.82 1.57 5.02
C ASN A 137 23.73 2.58 5.38
N GLN A 138 22.47 2.20 5.16
CA GLN A 138 21.32 3.04 5.45
C GLN A 138 20.66 2.68 6.78
N LYS A 139 21.14 1.65 7.47
CA LYS A 139 20.51 1.07 8.68
C LYS A 139 19.01 0.82 8.45
N THR A 140 18.69 0.16 7.31
CA THR A 140 17.32 -0.01 6.83
C THR A 140 16.99 -1.51 6.70
N ILE A 141 15.88 -1.93 7.28
CA ILE A 141 15.28 -3.24 7.04
C ILE A 141 14.07 -3.02 6.15
N SER A 142 13.98 -3.77 5.06
CA SER A 142 12.85 -3.73 4.14
C SER A 142 12.25 -5.11 3.93
N ALA A 143 10.93 -5.17 3.74
CA ALA A 143 10.20 -6.36 3.40
C ALA A 143 9.39 -6.12 2.12
N HIS A 144 9.63 -6.92 1.10
CA HIS A 144 8.85 -6.97 -0.13
C HIS A 144 7.88 -8.12 -0.08
N ILE A 145 6.62 -7.84 -0.39
CA ILE A 145 5.55 -8.82 -0.37
C ILE A 145 4.84 -8.79 -1.72
N THR A 146 4.73 -9.94 -2.35
CA THR A 146 3.99 -10.15 -3.59
C THR A 146 3.09 -11.37 -3.47
N ALA A 147 2.15 -11.57 -4.39
CA ALA A 147 1.43 -12.83 -4.47
C ALA A 147 2.42 -13.97 -4.74
N ALA A 148 2.26 -15.08 -4.03
CA ALA A 148 3.00 -16.31 -4.28
C ALA A 148 2.54 -16.97 -5.59
N LYS A 149 3.28 -17.99 -6.05
CA LYS A 149 2.92 -18.77 -7.24
C LYS A 149 1.51 -19.33 -7.09
N PRO A 150 0.67 -19.29 -8.15
CA PRO A 150 -0.65 -19.91 -8.12
C PRO A 150 -0.59 -21.41 -7.78
N GLY A 151 -1.63 -21.92 -7.12
CA GLY A 151 -1.76 -23.35 -6.83
C GLY A 151 -1.05 -23.85 -5.57
N MET A 152 -0.24 -23.03 -4.87
CA MET A 152 0.45 -23.45 -3.63
C MET A 152 -0.52 -23.77 -2.50
N VAL A 153 -1.66 -23.10 -2.43
CA VAL A 153 -2.72 -23.35 -1.43
C VAL A 153 -4.06 -23.30 -2.13
N PRO A 154 -4.94 -24.32 -1.93
CA PRO A 154 -6.30 -24.28 -2.44
C PRO A 154 -7.07 -23.04 -1.96
N VAL A 155 -7.95 -22.51 -2.80
CA VAL A 155 -8.83 -21.41 -2.41
C VAL A 155 -9.87 -21.96 -1.43
N ARG A 156 -10.14 -21.23 -0.35
CA ARG A 156 -11.20 -21.58 0.62
C ARG A 156 -12.57 -21.42 -0.03
N LYS A 157 -13.49 -22.32 0.32
CA LYS A 157 -14.87 -22.27 -0.19
C LYS A 157 -15.66 -21.05 0.29
N ASP A 158 -15.28 -20.49 1.46
CA ASP A 158 -15.91 -19.36 2.13
C ASP A 158 -15.14 -18.03 1.93
N ALA A 159 -14.18 -17.99 1.01
CA ALA A 159 -13.37 -16.82 0.72
C ALA A 159 -13.14 -16.62 -0.79
N ILE A 160 -12.79 -15.39 -1.15
CA ILE A 160 -12.30 -15.05 -2.49
C ILE A 160 -10.79 -14.87 -2.41
N ARG A 161 -10.04 -15.48 -3.34
CA ARG A 161 -8.58 -15.28 -3.43
C ARG A 161 -8.28 -13.86 -3.88
N ALA A 162 -7.74 -13.05 -2.96
CA ALA A 162 -7.15 -11.76 -3.25
C ALA A 162 -5.66 -11.90 -3.60
N ARG A 163 -5.07 -10.88 -4.20
CA ARG A 163 -3.66 -10.87 -4.59
C ARG A 163 -2.98 -9.58 -4.15
N VAL A 164 -1.85 -9.69 -3.49
CA VAL A 164 -0.93 -8.56 -3.33
C VAL A 164 -0.16 -8.41 -4.64
N ILE A 165 -0.42 -7.32 -5.36
CA ILE A 165 0.35 -6.98 -6.57
C ILE A 165 1.75 -6.56 -6.14
N GLU A 166 1.82 -5.64 -5.18
CA GLU A 166 3.05 -5.16 -4.58
C GLU A 166 2.76 -4.61 -3.18
N SER A 167 3.56 -4.98 -2.20
CA SER A 167 3.57 -4.32 -0.90
C SER A 167 5.00 -4.21 -0.40
N HIS A 168 5.30 -3.07 0.19
CA HIS A 168 6.63 -2.78 0.70
C HIS A 168 6.53 -2.18 2.09
N TRP A 169 7.36 -2.70 2.99
CA TRP A 169 7.55 -2.20 4.34
C TRP A 169 9.00 -1.84 4.52
N GLN A 170 9.26 -0.68 5.07
CA GLN A 170 10.63 -0.24 5.35
C GLN A 170 10.67 0.42 6.72
N ILE A 171 11.63 -0.01 7.53
CA ILE A 171 11.99 0.65 8.78
C ILE A 171 13.44 1.07 8.70
N GLN A 172 13.70 2.31 9.06
CA GLN A 172 15.03 2.91 9.03
C GLN A 172 15.37 3.51 10.39
N SER A 173 16.54 3.16 10.90
CA SER A 173 17.09 3.78 12.11
C SER A 173 17.54 5.20 11.80
N ILE A 174 17.05 6.18 12.56
CA ILE A 174 17.46 7.59 12.50
C ILE A 174 17.78 8.10 13.89
N ASP A 175 18.28 9.33 13.99
CA ASP A 175 18.64 10.00 15.26
C ASP A 175 19.50 9.08 16.17
N ASN A 176 20.60 8.55 15.64
CA ASN A 176 21.52 7.64 16.34
C ASN A 176 20.85 6.40 16.94
N GLY A 177 19.76 5.91 16.33
CA GLY A 177 19.05 4.70 16.74
C GLY A 177 17.89 4.95 17.71
N THR A 178 17.66 6.17 18.15
CA THR A 178 16.59 6.51 19.08
C THR A 178 15.21 6.58 18.43
N LYS A 179 15.19 6.82 17.11
CA LYS A 179 13.95 6.92 16.34
C LYS A 179 13.93 5.99 15.14
N THR A 180 12.73 5.67 14.69
CA THR A 180 12.50 4.84 13.50
C THR A 180 11.61 5.58 12.50
N LYS A 181 12.13 5.82 11.30
CA LYS A 181 11.31 6.20 10.15
C LYS A 181 10.67 4.95 9.55
N ILE A 182 9.36 4.99 9.32
CA ILE A 182 8.62 3.88 8.73
C ILE A 182 7.93 4.34 7.47
N THR A 183 8.06 3.53 6.42
CA THR A 183 7.31 3.65 5.17
C THR A 183 6.63 2.33 4.87
N VAL A 184 5.35 2.37 4.57
CA VAL A 184 4.59 1.20 4.13
C VAL A 184 3.73 1.56 2.94
N TYR A 185 3.71 0.72 1.91
CA TYR A 185 2.70 0.83 0.86
C TYR A 185 2.19 -0.53 0.43
N SER A 186 0.98 -0.55 -0.14
CA SER A 186 0.41 -1.75 -0.72
C SER A 186 -0.49 -1.42 -1.90
N VAL A 187 -0.42 -2.29 -2.90
CA VAL A 187 -1.28 -2.34 -4.07
C VAL A 187 -1.88 -3.74 -4.10
N ASN A 188 -3.19 -3.82 -3.96
CA ASN A 188 -3.88 -5.09 -3.85
C ASN A 188 -4.99 -5.20 -4.89
N ASP A 189 -5.10 -6.38 -5.49
CA ASP A 189 -6.28 -6.81 -6.22
C ASP A 189 -7.17 -7.60 -5.24
N PRO A 190 -8.32 -7.05 -4.83
CA PRO A 190 -9.17 -7.69 -3.84
C PRO A 190 -9.87 -8.95 -4.39
N GLY A 191 -9.83 -9.20 -5.69
CA GLY A 191 -10.59 -10.26 -6.34
C GLY A 191 -12.10 -10.09 -6.22
N GLY A 192 -12.85 -10.70 -7.14
CA GLY A 192 -14.31 -10.63 -7.15
C GLY A 192 -14.86 -9.21 -7.32
N TRP A 193 -16.14 -9.03 -7.05
CA TRP A 193 -16.77 -7.72 -7.14
C TRP A 193 -16.78 -7.02 -5.78
N ILE A 194 -16.18 -5.84 -5.70
CA ILE A 194 -16.29 -4.87 -4.59
C ILE A 194 -16.47 -3.48 -5.19
N PRO A 195 -17.42 -2.67 -4.68
CA PRO A 195 -17.53 -1.28 -5.10
C PRO A 195 -16.21 -0.54 -4.94
N ILE A 196 -15.75 0.14 -5.98
CA ILE A 196 -14.43 0.82 -6.00
C ILE A 196 -14.28 1.86 -4.88
N TRP A 197 -15.36 2.56 -4.53
CA TRP A 197 -15.34 3.52 -3.42
C TRP A 197 -15.00 2.86 -2.08
N LEU A 198 -15.43 1.60 -1.89
CA LEU A 198 -15.17 0.85 -0.66
C LEU A 198 -13.73 0.31 -0.62
N VAL A 199 -13.23 -0.18 -1.78
CA VAL A 199 -11.80 -0.55 -1.92
C VAL A 199 -10.91 0.65 -1.58
N ASN A 200 -11.23 1.83 -2.13
CA ASN A 200 -10.48 3.06 -1.88
C ASN A 200 -10.57 3.52 -0.42
N ARG A 201 -11.74 3.39 0.21
CA ARG A 201 -11.93 3.75 1.63
C ARG A 201 -11.12 2.84 2.56
N ILE A 202 -11.18 1.52 2.33
CA ILE A 202 -10.40 0.54 3.10
C ILE A 202 -8.90 0.81 2.91
N GLY A 203 -8.46 0.95 1.66
CA GLY A 203 -7.05 1.18 1.33
C GLY A 203 -6.51 2.48 1.92
N ARG A 204 -7.28 3.58 1.88
CA ARG A 204 -6.88 4.87 2.46
C ARG A 204 -6.68 4.80 3.98
N ASN A 205 -7.54 4.06 4.69
CA ASN A 205 -7.50 3.98 6.14
C ASN A 205 -6.48 2.94 6.66
N TRP A 206 -6.11 1.99 5.82
CA TRP A 206 -5.22 0.89 6.20
C TRP A 206 -3.87 1.35 6.76
N PRO A 207 -3.10 2.30 6.14
CA PRO A 207 -1.82 2.71 6.69
C PRO A 207 -1.93 3.30 8.09
N VAL A 208 -2.96 4.12 8.35
CA VAL A 208 -3.19 4.73 9.66
C VAL A 208 -3.45 3.65 10.71
N GLN A 209 -4.36 2.74 10.41
CA GLN A 209 -4.75 1.70 11.37
C GLN A 209 -3.59 0.78 11.74
N VAL A 210 -2.84 0.32 10.74
CA VAL A 210 -1.74 -0.63 10.97
C VAL A 210 -0.55 0.04 11.64
N LEU A 211 -0.17 1.25 11.22
CA LEU A 211 0.95 1.97 11.81
C LEU A 211 0.65 2.40 13.26
N THR A 212 -0.55 2.91 13.57
CA THR A 212 -0.93 3.27 14.95
C THR A 212 -0.90 2.05 15.89
N LYS A 213 -1.40 0.90 15.44
CA LYS A 213 -1.36 -0.33 16.25
C LYS A 213 0.06 -0.87 16.43
N LEU A 214 0.88 -0.81 15.38
CA LEU A 214 2.29 -1.22 15.42
C LEU A 214 3.06 -0.37 16.43
N GLU A 215 2.89 0.96 16.41
CA GLU A 215 3.50 1.88 17.36
C GLU A 215 3.13 1.54 18.82
N LYS A 216 1.83 1.34 19.07
CA LYS A 216 1.33 0.99 20.40
C LYS A 216 2.00 -0.28 20.96
N LEU A 217 2.17 -1.31 20.14
CA LEU A 217 2.84 -2.54 20.54
C LEU A 217 4.33 -2.36 20.75
N ALA A 218 5.01 -1.62 19.86
CA ALA A 218 6.44 -1.35 19.97
C ALA A 218 6.80 -0.48 21.21
N LYS A 219 5.85 0.32 21.73
CA LYS A 219 6.01 1.11 22.97
C LYS A 219 5.88 0.29 24.26
N GLN A 220 5.42 -0.96 24.21
CA GLN A 220 5.21 -1.77 25.42
C GLN A 220 6.50 -1.95 26.21
N LYS A 221 6.50 -1.63 27.51
CA LYS A 221 7.71 -1.67 28.37
C LYS A 221 8.34 -3.07 28.47
N ASN A 222 7.53 -4.12 28.43
CA ASN A 222 7.94 -5.53 28.57
C ASN A 222 8.26 -6.21 27.25
N LEU A 223 8.41 -5.47 26.13
CA LEU A 223 8.77 -6.04 24.84
C LEU A 223 10.23 -6.50 24.84
N THR A 224 10.45 -7.83 24.80
CA THR A 224 11.78 -8.43 24.63
C THR A 224 12.19 -8.38 23.17
N ILE A 225 13.40 -7.90 22.88
CA ILE A 225 13.90 -7.78 21.50
C ILE A 225 14.09 -9.16 20.89
N ASP A 226 13.56 -9.34 19.69
CA ASP A 226 13.69 -10.59 18.95
C ASP A 226 15.14 -10.82 18.53
N PRO A 227 15.78 -11.95 18.90
CA PRO A 227 17.18 -12.21 18.58
C PRO A 227 17.44 -12.32 17.06
N ARG A 228 16.42 -12.52 16.25
CA ARG A 228 16.52 -12.48 14.78
C ARG A 228 16.96 -11.12 14.27
N PHE A 229 16.64 -10.04 15.00
CA PHE A 229 17.11 -8.71 14.69
C PHE A 229 18.63 -8.65 14.62
N TYR A 230 19.31 -9.12 15.66
CA TYR A 230 20.77 -9.12 15.72
C TYR A 230 21.39 -10.03 14.65
N LYS A 231 20.78 -11.20 14.39
CA LYS A 231 21.23 -12.10 13.30
C LYS A 231 21.10 -11.46 11.92
N LEU A 232 20.04 -10.65 11.70
CA LEU A 232 19.83 -9.92 10.45
C LEU A 232 20.85 -8.80 10.28
N THR A 233 21.06 -8.01 11.33
CA THR A 233 21.87 -6.79 11.26
C THR A 233 23.37 -7.04 11.40
N SER A 234 23.79 -8.17 11.98
CA SER A 234 25.19 -8.58 12.04
C SER A 234 25.68 -9.30 10.77
N SER A 235 24.79 -9.74 9.88
CA SER A 235 25.18 -10.35 8.61
C SER A 235 25.75 -9.30 7.65
N THR A 236 27.00 -8.93 7.86
CA THR A 236 27.81 -8.13 6.94
C THR A 236 28.09 -8.97 5.68
N ASN A 237 27.59 -8.51 4.52
CA ASN A 237 28.12 -8.73 3.15
C ASN A 237 28.65 -10.14 2.73
N ASN A 238 28.18 -11.25 3.25
CA ASN A 238 28.60 -12.56 2.75
C ASN A 238 27.68 -13.18 1.68
N ASP A 239 26.65 -12.48 1.23
CA ASP A 239 25.75 -12.96 0.14
C ASP A 239 26.18 -12.47 -1.26
N LYS A 240 27.48 -12.17 -1.45
CA LYS A 240 28.09 -12.04 -2.79
C LYS A 240 28.95 -13.27 -3.06
N ARG A 241 28.32 -14.41 -3.29
CA ARG A 241 28.91 -15.52 -4.06
C ARG A 241 27.81 -16.34 -4.70
#